data_11c226e0936f13670a934d910c3ceb1e
#
_entry.id   11c226e0936f13670a934d910c3ceb1e
#
_cell.length_a   1.000
_cell.length_b   1.000
_cell.length_c   1.000
_cell.angle_alpha   90.00
_cell.angle_beta   90.00
_cell.angle_gamma   90.00
#
_symmetry.space_group_name_H-M   'P 1'
#
loop_
_entity.id
_entity.type
_entity.pdbx_description
1 polymer ?
#
loop_
_entity_poly.entity_id
_entity_poly.type
_entity_poly.pdbx_seq_one_letter_code
_entity_poly.pdbx_strand_id
1 'polypeptide(L)'
;MASREADVTFFKAHHHSPDEPVCAHCKGSGYKGRVGVYEVLRIQEDMATAISKGASTDVIRQLALESGMVTLLGYSLELVRKGETTLEEVGRMVLTDSGLESKRRARALSTMTCEGCGAGLQEGWLECPYCLTPRH
;
A
#
# COMPACT_ATOMS: atom_id res chain seq x y z
N MET A 1 27.33 5.07 -22.65
CA MET A 1 26.12 4.41 -23.20
C MET A 1 24.93 5.06 -22.56
N ALA A 2 24.17 5.85 -23.31
CA ALA A 2 22.95 6.49 -22.81
C ALA A 2 21.88 5.39 -22.61
N SER A 3 21.41 5.22 -21.37
CA SER A 3 20.21 4.44 -21.09
C SER A 3 19.04 5.09 -21.84
N ARG A 4 18.48 4.38 -22.81
CA ARG A 4 17.19 4.79 -23.36
C ARG A 4 16.17 4.70 -22.24
N GLU A 5 15.68 5.83 -21.79
CA GLU A 5 14.45 5.89 -21.02
C GLU A 5 13.37 5.25 -21.90
N ALA A 6 12.83 4.14 -21.46
CA ALA A 6 11.69 3.53 -22.14
C ALA A 6 10.51 4.49 -21.99
N ASP A 7 9.86 4.87 -23.08
CA ASP A 7 8.63 5.64 -23.04
C ASP A 7 7.57 4.84 -22.28
N VAL A 8 7.29 5.24 -21.05
CA VAL A 8 6.27 4.63 -20.22
C VAL A 8 5.03 5.51 -20.28
N THR A 9 3.94 4.95 -20.79
CA THR A 9 2.65 5.64 -20.82
C THR A 9 1.94 5.44 -19.49
N PHE A 10 1.60 6.53 -18.82
CA PHE A 10 0.78 6.53 -17.62
C PHE A 10 -0.63 7.01 -17.94
N PHE A 11 -1.61 6.37 -17.32
CA PHE A 11 -3.01 6.72 -17.40
C PHE A 11 -3.44 7.50 -16.17
N LYS A 12 -4.34 8.47 -16.38
CA LYS A 12 -5.02 9.18 -15.30
C LYS A 12 -6.48 8.75 -15.26
N ALA A 13 -7.05 8.70 -14.08
CA ALA A 13 -8.49 8.54 -13.94
C ALA A 13 -9.21 9.83 -14.38
N HIS A 14 -10.29 9.68 -15.14
CA HIS A 14 -11.14 10.80 -15.50
C HIS A 14 -12.17 11.00 -14.37
N HIS A 15 -11.98 12.03 -13.57
CA HIS A 15 -12.92 12.43 -12.55
C HIS A 15 -14.02 13.31 -13.16
N HIS A 16 -15.23 13.19 -12.63
CA HIS A 16 -16.37 13.97 -13.08
C HIS A 16 -16.10 15.49 -12.94
N SER A 17 -16.42 16.23 -14.00
CA SER A 17 -16.46 17.68 -14.01
C SER A 17 -17.90 18.15 -13.93
N PRO A 18 -18.20 19.31 -13.27
CA PRO A 18 -19.59 19.84 -13.16
C PRO A 18 -20.31 20.03 -14.50
N ASP A 19 -19.55 20.24 -15.57
CA ASP A 19 -20.09 20.51 -16.91
C ASP A 19 -20.30 19.23 -17.75
N GLU A 20 -20.03 18.06 -17.19
CA GLU A 20 -20.13 16.79 -17.90
C GLU A 20 -21.22 15.89 -17.29
N PRO A 21 -21.86 15.02 -18.11
CA PRO A 21 -22.80 14.04 -17.56
C PRO A 21 -22.05 13.02 -16.68
N VAL A 22 -22.65 12.68 -15.55
CA VAL A 22 -22.07 11.69 -14.62
C VAL A 22 -21.94 10.32 -15.30
N CYS A 23 -20.75 9.77 -15.34
CA CYS A 23 -20.50 8.44 -15.90
C CYS A 23 -21.29 7.38 -15.12
N ALA A 24 -22.14 6.61 -15.82
CA ALA A 24 -22.94 5.55 -15.21
C ALA A 24 -22.10 4.40 -14.64
N HIS A 25 -20.86 4.20 -15.13
CA HIS A 25 -19.99 3.12 -14.68
C HIS A 25 -19.26 3.43 -13.38
N CYS A 26 -18.64 4.59 -13.27
CA CYS A 26 -17.83 4.97 -12.11
C CYS A 26 -18.50 5.98 -11.19
N LYS A 27 -19.67 6.48 -11.58
CA LYS A 27 -20.42 7.53 -10.85
C LYS A 27 -19.58 8.77 -10.54
N GLY A 28 -18.71 9.15 -11.47
CA GLY A 28 -17.86 10.31 -11.36
C GLY A 28 -16.51 10.09 -10.68
N SER A 29 -16.25 8.92 -10.10
CA SER A 29 -14.99 8.64 -9.39
C SER A 29 -13.79 8.39 -10.30
N GLY A 30 -14.00 8.04 -11.56
CA GLY A 30 -12.95 7.61 -12.49
C GLY A 30 -12.51 6.16 -12.29
N TYR A 31 -13.01 5.46 -11.28
CA TYR A 31 -12.65 4.07 -10.96
C TYR A 31 -13.87 3.18 -10.83
N LYS A 32 -13.69 1.89 -11.11
CA LYS A 32 -14.73 0.87 -10.92
C LYS A 32 -14.10 -0.44 -10.47
N GLY A 33 -14.73 -1.04 -9.45
CA GLY A 33 -14.31 -2.33 -8.91
C GLY A 33 -13.05 -2.23 -8.06
N ARG A 34 -12.44 -3.37 -7.83
CA ARG A 34 -11.24 -3.53 -7.00
C ARG A 34 -10.32 -4.55 -7.65
N VAL A 35 -9.02 -4.33 -7.55
CA VAL A 35 -7.99 -5.29 -7.93
C VAL A 35 -7.18 -5.64 -6.69
N GLY A 36 -6.87 -6.93 -6.52
CA GLY A 36 -6.03 -7.38 -5.42
C GLY A 36 -4.56 -7.07 -5.70
N VAL A 37 -3.86 -6.60 -4.67
CA VAL A 37 -2.41 -6.40 -4.68
C VAL A 37 -1.81 -7.32 -3.64
N TYR A 38 -0.84 -8.13 -4.04
CA TYR A 38 -0.29 -9.18 -3.20
C TYR A 38 1.23 -9.08 -3.12
N GLU A 39 1.74 -9.37 -1.94
CA GLU A 39 3.14 -9.63 -1.69
C GLU A 39 3.27 -11.07 -1.18
N VAL A 40 3.97 -11.90 -1.93
CA VAL A 40 4.08 -13.33 -1.63
C VAL A 40 5.53 -13.66 -1.33
N LEU A 41 5.79 -14.07 -0.09
CA LEU A 41 7.09 -14.54 0.34
C LEU A 41 7.15 -16.06 0.24
N ARG A 42 8.09 -16.56 -0.56
CA ARG A 42 8.39 -17.98 -0.64
C ARG A 42 9.56 -18.30 0.29
N ILE A 43 9.33 -19.15 1.29
CA ILE A 43 10.37 -19.60 2.20
C ILE A 43 11.21 -20.68 1.51
N GLN A 44 12.42 -20.34 1.12
CA GLN A 44 13.41 -21.26 0.60
C GLN A 44 14.33 -21.73 1.74
N GLU A 45 15.22 -22.68 1.44
CA GLU A 45 16.04 -23.36 2.46
C GLU A 45 17.02 -22.41 3.18
N ASP A 46 17.62 -21.48 2.45
CA ASP A 46 18.50 -20.43 2.98
C ASP A 46 17.76 -19.50 3.93
N MET A 47 16.56 -19.09 3.54
CA MET A 47 15.66 -18.26 4.36
C MET A 47 15.17 -19.03 5.60
N ALA A 48 14.75 -20.28 5.45
CA ALA A 48 14.35 -21.13 6.57
C ALA A 48 15.49 -21.28 7.59
N THR A 49 16.72 -21.45 7.09
CA THR A 49 17.92 -21.51 7.92
C THR A 49 18.20 -20.19 8.63
N ALA A 50 18.06 -19.06 7.95
CA ALA A 50 18.24 -17.74 8.53
C ALA A 50 17.20 -17.47 9.65
N ILE A 51 15.94 -17.82 9.41
CA ILE A 51 14.86 -17.69 10.40
C ILE A 51 15.15 -18.56 11.63
N SER A 52 15.56 -19.82 11.44
CA SER A 52 15.88 -20.73 12.54
C SER A 52 17.04 -20.25 13.41
N LYS A 53 17.96 -19.52 12.82
CA LYS A 53 19.13 -18.90 13.51
C LYS A 53 18.79 -17.55 14.13
N GLY A 54 17.55 -17.10 14.08
CA GLY A 54 17.12 -15.81 14.63
C GLY A 54 17.66 -14.60 13.86
N ALA A 55 17.80 -14.70 12.54
CA ALA A 55 18.24 -13.59 11.71
C ALA A 55 17.35 -12.36 11.87
N SER A 56 17.92 -11.17 11.73
CA SER A 56 17.17 -9.91 11.82
C SER A 56 16.19 -9.78 10.65
N THR A 57 15.17 -8.95 10.83
CA THR A 57 14.17 -8.64 9.79
C THR A 57 14.82 -8.11 8.52
N ASP A 58 15.90 -7.35 8.62
CA ASP A 58 16.59 -6.80 7.46
C ASP A 58 17.26 -7.89 6.63
N VAL A 59 17.89 -8.88 7.28
CA VAL A 59 18.47 -10.05 6.59
C VAL A 59 17.38 -10.85 5.89
N ILE A 60 16.26 -11.10 6.56
CA ILE A 60 15.12 -11.84 5.95
C ILE A 60 14.55 -11.06 4.76
N ARG A 61 14.41 -9.74 4.88
CA ARG A 61 13.94 -8.88 3.78
C ARG A 61 14.89 -8.95 2.58
N GLN A 62 16.19 -8.88 2.82
CA GLN A 62 17.18 -8.98 1.74
C GLN A 62 17.08 -10.32 1.03
N LEU A 63 17.07 -11.43 1.75
CA LEU A 63 16.89 -12.77 1.19
C LEU A 63 15.58 -12.89 0.39
N ALA A 64 14.51 -12.30 0.87
CA ALA A 64 13.23 -12.28 0.17
C ALA A 64 13.34 -11.57 -1.19
N LEU A 65 13.94 -10.41 -1.24
CA LEU A 65 14.13 -9.64 -2.47
C LEU A 65 15.08 -10.36 -3.43
N GLU A 66 16.16 -10.93 -2.93
CA GLU A 66 17.12 -11.73 -3.72
C GLU A 66 16.45 -13.00 -4.29
N SER A 67 15.50 -13.59 -3.60
CA SER A 67 14.71 -14.73 -4.08
C SER A 67 13.66 -14.36 -5.13
N GLY A 68 13.54 -13.08 -5.47
CA GLY A 68 12.59 -12.56 -6.47
C GLY A 68 11.21 -12.22 -5.92
N MET A 69 11.07 -12.00 -4.62
CA MET A 69 9.82 -11.50 -4.06
C MET A 69 9.49 -10.12 -4.65
N VAL A 70 8.26 -9.96 -5.12
CA VAL A 70 7.75 -8.69 -5.61
C VAL A 70 7.00 -8.00 -4.46
N THR A 71 7.42 -6.79 -4.13
CA THR A 71 6.77 -5.98 -3.08
C THR A 71 5.39 -5.50 -3.49
N LEU A 72 4.55 -5.11 -2.53
CA LEU A 72 3.25 -4.48 -2.80
C LEU A 72 3.39 -3.29 -3.76
N LEU A 73 4.40 -2.45 -3.53
CA LEU A 73 4.66 -1.32 -4.43
C LEU A 73 5.06 -1.80 -5.82
N GLY A 74 5.98 -2.75 -5.93
CA GLY A 74 6.42 -3.31 -7.21
C GLY A 74 5.25 -3.91 -8.01
N TYR A 75 4.39 -4.68 -7.36
CA TYR A 75 3.20 -5.25 -7.99
C TYR A 75 2.21 -4.16 -8.42
N SER A 76 1.99 -3.15 -7.58
CA SER A 76 1.11 -2.02 -7.89
C SER A 76 1.59 -1.22 -9.09
N LEU A 77 2.90 -0.98 -9.21
CA LEU A 77 3.49 -0.29 -10.36
C LEU A 77 3.32 -1.08 -11.66
N GLU A 78 3.35 -2.41 -11.59
CA GLU A 78 3.05 -3.26 -12.75
C GLU A 78 1.59 -3.11 -13.20
N LEU A 79 0.64 -3.00 -12.26
CA LEU A 79 -0.77 -2.72 -12.57
C LEU A 79 -0.93 -1.33 -13.22
N VAL A 80 -0.19 -0.34 -12.73
CA VAL A 80 -0.16 1.01 -13.35
C VAL A 80 0.37 0.92 -14.78
N ARG A 81 1.45 0.19 -15.01
CA ARG A 81 2.03 -0.01 -16.34
C ARG A 81 1.05 -0.67 -17.31
N LYS A 82 0.22 -1.58 -16.82
CA LYS A 82 -0.85 -2.24 -17.59
C LYS A 82 -2.08 -1.36 -17.79
N GLY A 83 -2.16 -0.20 -17.14
CA GLY A 83 -3.34 0.68 -17.19
C GLY A 83 -4.54 0.21 -16.36
N GLU A 84 -4.34 -0.76 -15.45
CA GLU A 84 -5.40 -1.28 -14.58
C GLU A 84 -5.69 -0.35 -13.39
N THR A 85 -4.72 0.49 -13.02
CA THR A 85 -4.84 1.53 -12.00
C THR A 85 -3.95 2.73 -12.33
N THR A 86 -3.90 3.70 -11.43
CA THR A 86 -3.13 4.94 -11.60
C THR A 86 -2.09 5.11 -10.51
N LEU A 87 -1.06 5.93 -10.78
CA LEU A 87 -0.06 6.29 -9.76
C LEU A 87 -0.70 6.99 -8.55
N GLU A 88 -1.74 7.80 -8.79
CA GLU A 88 -2.49 8.47 -7.73
C GLU A 88 -3.13 7.47 -6.76
N GLU A 89 -3.81 6.45 -7.29
CA GLU A 89 -4.44 5.41 -6.48
C GLU A 89 -3.39 4.57 -5.72
N VAL A 90 -2.28 4.23 -6.37
CA VAL A 90 -1.17 3.53 -5.70
C VAL A 90 -0.60 4.37 -4.56
N GLY A 91 -0.36 5.66 -4.78
CA GLY A 91 0.14 6.57 -3.74
C GLY A 91 -0.82 6.71 -2.55
N ARG A 92 -2.13 6.62 -2.81
CA ARG A 92 -3.17 6.70 -1.78
C ARG A 92 -3.30 5.40 -0.97
N MET A 93 -3.22 4.25 -1.62
CA MET A 93 -3.58 2.95 -1.05
C MET A 93 -2.39 2.11 -0.60
N VAL A 94 -1.27 2.19 -1.33
CA VAL A 94 -0.11 1.35 -1.07
C VAL A 94 0.84 2.07 -0.13
N LEU A 95 1.11 1.44 1.00
CA LEU A 95 2.11 1.91 1.95
C LEU A 95 3.49 1.55 1.41
N THR A 96 4.29 2.55 1.11
CA THR A 96 5.72 2.37 0.88
C THR A 96 6.41 2.06 2.21
N ASP A 97 7.58 1.43 2.19
CA ASP A 97 8.34 1.13 3.41
C ASP A 97 8.57 2.40 4.26
N SER A 98 8.85 3.52 3.63
CA SER A 98 8.95 4.83 4.30
C SER A 98 7.61 5.28 4.89
N GLY A 99 6.50 5.00 4.23
CA GLY A 99 5.15 5.29 4.72
C GLY A 99 4.76 4.44 5.94
N LEU A 100 5.19 3.19 5.99
CA LEU A 100 5.01 2.32 7.16
C LEU A 100 5.78 2.83 8.38
N GLU A 101 7.01 3.29 8.16
CA GLU A 101 7.86 3.83 9.23
C GLU A 101 7.32 5.17 9.74
N SER A 102 6.87 6.04 8.85
CA SER A 102 6.20 7.30 9.21
C SER A 102 4.91 7.06 9.99
N LYS A 103 4.10 6.06 9.59
CA LYS A 103 2.88 5.68 10.32
C LYS A 103 3.19 5.01 11.66
N ARG A 104 4.25 4.21 11.76
CA ARG A 104 4.72 3.66 13.04
C ARG A 104 5.16 4.77 13.99
N ARG A 105 5.89 5.77 13.48
CA ARG A 105 6.29 6.96 14.27
C ARG A 105 5.08 7.80 14.65
N ALA A 106 4.14 8.03 13.74
CA ALA A 106 2.90 8.75 14.06
C ALA A 106 2.05 8.02 15.11
N ARG A 107 1.98 6.66 15.04
CA ARG A 107 1.32 5.85 16.07
C ARG A 107 2.04 5.90 17.42
N ALA A 108 3.36 5.91 17.42
CA ALA A 108 4.16 6.04 18.63
C ALA A 108 4.05 7.43 19.28
N LEU A 109 3.75 8.46 18.46
CA LEU A 109 3.54 9.84 18.90
C LEU A 109 2.07 10.16 19.23
N SER A 110 1.12 9.31 18.81
CA SER A 110 -0.28 9.49 19.18
C SER A 110 -0.47 9.12 20.64
N THR A 111 -0.87 10.08 21.43
CA THR A 111 -1.14 9.91 22.87
C THR A 111 -2.43 9.15 23.15
N MET A 112 -3.21 8.83 22.10
CA MET A 112 -4.51 8.19 22.22
C MET A 112 -4.52 6.87 21.45
N THR A 113 -4.82 5.80 22.17
CA THR A 113 -4.98 4.45 21.61
C THR A 113 -6.41 3.95 21.81
N CYS A 114 -6.88 3.15 20.87
CA CYS A 114 -8.18 2.50 20.99
C CYS A 114 -8.15 1.43 22.07
N GLU A 115 -9.07 1.49 23.03
CA GLU A 115 -9.19 0.49 24.10
C GLU A 115 -9.56 -0.91 23.57
N GLY A 116 -10.26 -0.99 22.43
CA GLY A 116 -10.66 -2.26 21.84
C GLY A 116 -9.56 -2.99 21.07
N CYS A 117 -8.75 -2.29 20.27
CA CYS A 117 -7.77 -2.92 19.38
C CYS A 117 -6.34 -2.34 19.48
N GLY A 118 -6.09 -1.36 20.35
CA GLY A 118 -4.79 -0.74 20.54
C GLY A 118 -4.30 0.14 19.37
N ALA A 119 -5.14 0.40 18.37
CA ALA A 119 -4.77 1.26 17.25
C ALA A 119 -4.66 2.73 17.70
N GLY A 120 -3.68 3.46 17.15
CA GLY A 120 -3.59 4.91 17.37
C GLY A 120 -4.80 5.64 16.79
N LEU A 121 -5.43 6.50 17.57
CA LEU A 121 -6.57 7.31 17.19
C LEU A 121 -6.17 8.75 16.91
N GLN A 122 -6.89 9.41 16.02
CA GLN A 122 -6.73 10.85 15.77
C GLN A 122 -7.71 11.66 16.61
N GLU A 123 -7.32 12.88 16.91
CA GLU A 123 -8.21 13.84 17.56
C GLU A 123 -9.45 14.07 16.66
N GLY A 124 -10.64 13.99 17.26
CA GLY A 124 -11.91 14.17 16.53
C GLY A 124 -12.56 12.87 16.03
N TRP A 125 -11.92 11.72 16.13
CA TRP A 125 -12.59 10.45 15.84
C TRP A 125 -13.51 10.06 17.02
N LEU A 126 -14.78 9.84 16.73
CA LEU A 126 -15.78 9.43 17.71
C LEU A 126 -15.82 7.92 17.92
N GLU A 127 -15.28 7.17 16.97
CA GLU A 127 -15.15 5.72 17.02
C GLU A 127 -13.86 5.28 16.33
N CYS A 128 -13.39 4.10 16.68
CA CYS A 128 -12.22 3.51 16.04
C CYS A 128 -12.58 3.01 14.63
N PRO A 129 -11.93 3.47 13.56
CA PRO A 129 -12.25 3.02 12.20
C PRO A 129 -11.84 1.56 11.92
N TYR A 130 -11.09 0.93 12.83
CA TYR A 130 -10.60 -0.44 12.66
C TYR A 130 -11.47 -1.50 13.34
N CYS A 131 -11.97 -1.21 14.54
CA CYS A 131 -12.76 -2.17 15.33
C CYS A 131 -14.13 -1.62 15.74
N LEU A 132 -14.47 -0.39 15.32
CA LEU A 132 -15.74 0.30 15.60
C LEU A 132 -16.05 0.49 17.10
N THR A 133 -15.03 0.39 17.97
CA THR A 133 -15.19 0.69 19.38
C THR A 133 -15.44 2.17 19.56
N PRO A 134 -16.57 2.58 20.21
CA PRO A 134 -16.86 3.98 20.49
C PRO A 134 -15.78 4.58 21.39
N ARG A 135 -15.51 5.85 21.22
CA ARG A 135 -14.62 6.61 22.08
C ARG A 135 -15.46 7.31 23.15
N HIS A 136 -15.16 7.05 24.39
CA HIS A 136 -15.75 7.71 25.55
C HIS A 136 -14.93 8.90 26.00
#